data_e83fc93ed7c4458d79c6b8aacb3d7413
#
_entry.id   e83fc93ed7c4458d79c6b8aacb3d7413
#
_cell.length_a   1.000
_cell.length_b   1.000
_cell.length_c   1.000
_cell.angle_alpha   90.00
_cell.angle_beta   90.00
_cell.angle_gamma   90.00
#
_symmetry.space_group_name_H-M   'P 1'
#
loop_
_entity.id
_entity.type
_entity.pdbx_description
1 polymer ?
#
loop_
_entity_poly.entity_id
_entity_poly.type
_entity_poly.pdbx_seq_one_letter_code
_entity_poly.pdbx_strand_id
1 'polypeptide(L)' 'VSRERTKNCNACQALATTLYRCQLDVSKNWQLICKTCWDRLSPNNPLYRYGGTWKAVKRH' A
#
# COMPACT_ATOMS: atom_id res chain seq x y z
N VAL A 1 -6.85 20.67 14.97
CA VAL A 1 -7.67 19.88 14.07
C VAL A 1 -6.80 18.93 13.29
N SER A 2 -7.03 17.69 13.45
CA SER A 2 -6.31 16.73 12.65
C SER A 2 -7.06 16.47 11.36
N ARG A 3 -6.34 16.44 10.30
CA ARG A 3 -6.88 16.10 9.01
C ARG A 3 -6.38 14.75 8.62
N GLU A 4 -7.29 13.84 8.47
CA GLU A 4 -6.93 12.53 8.01
C GLU A 4 -6.97 12.53 6.51
N ARG A 5 -5.89 12.08 5.93
CA ARG A 5 -5.82 11.91 4.50
C ARG A 5 -6.06 10.46 4.18
N THR A 6 -6.68 10.22 3.08
CA THR A 6 -6.85 8.87 2.59
C THR A 6 -6.38 8.81 1.16
N LYS A 7 -5.94 7.65 0.74
CA LYS A 7 -5.61 7.39 -0.64
C LYS A 7 -6.27 6.11 -1.07
N ASN A 8 -6.50 6.01 -2.35
CA ASN A 8 -7.08 4.80 -2.91
C ASN A 8 -6.02 3.72 -3.03
N CYS A 9 -6.40 2.51 -2.64
CA CYS A 9 -5.58 1.34 -2.89
C CYS A 9 -5.47 1.14 -4.41
N ASN A 10 -4.26 0.87 -4.88
CA ASN A 10 -4.08 0.64 -6.32
C ASN A 10 -4.72 -0.66 -6.81
N ALA A 11 -5.00 -1.57 -5.89
CA ALA A 11 -5.54 -2.87 -6.28
C ALA A 11 -7.06 -2.92 -6.20
N CYS A 12 -7.63 -2.44 -5.10
CA CYS A 12 -9.08 -2.55 -4.91
C CYS A 12 -9.79 -1.20 -4.88
N GLN A 13 -9.05 -0.11 -4.94
CA GLN A 13 -9.59 1.25 -4.96
C GLN A 13 -10.29 1.66 -3.67
N ALA A 14 -10.09 0.91 -2.59
CA ALA A 14 -10.65 1.27 -1.30
C ALA A 14 -9.83 2.38 -0.66
N LEU A 15 -10.51 3.29 0.01
CA LEU A 15 -9.82 4.35 0.73
C LEU A 15 -9.18 3.78 1.98
N ALA A 16 -7.95 4.19 2.25
CA ALA A 16 -7.23 3.72 3.42
C ALA A 16 -6.32 4.83 3.95
N THR A 17 -6.10 4.81 5.26
CA THR A 17 -5.18 5.72 5.89
C THR A 17 -3.78 5.14 6.00
N THR A 18 -3.63 3.86 5.74
CA THR A 18 -2.33 3.18 5.73
C THR A 18 -2.26 2.31 4.49
N LEU A 19 -1.21 2.48 3.73
CA LEU A 19 -1.01 1.71 2.52
C LEU A 19 0.42 1.19 2.52
N TYR A 20 0.61 0.01 1.96
CA TYR A 20 1.93 -0.58 1.86
C TYR A 20 2.48 -0.36 0.46
N ARG A 21 3.66 0.22 0.41
CA ARG A 21 4.33 0.49 -0.84
C ARG A 21 5.11 -0.75 -1.24
N CYS A 22 4.78 -1.28 -2.39
CA CYS A 22 5.42 -2.51 -2.83
C CYS A 22 5.40 -2.61 -4.35
N GLN A 23 6.23 -3.51 -4.84
CA GLN A 23 6.23 -3.89 -6.24
C GLN A 23 5.61 -5.28 -6.35
N LEU A 24 4.74 -5.44 -7.33
CA LEU A 24 3.99 -6.68 -7.48
C LEU A 24 4.23 -7.38 -8.81
N ASP A 25 4.94 -6.72 -9.74
CA ASP A 25 5.15 -7.29 -11.06
C ASP A 25 6.53 -6.88 -11.59
N VAL A 26 6.82 -7.30 -12.80
CA VAL A 26 8.14 -7.07 -13.41
C VAL A 26 8.36 -5.62 -13.80
N SER A 27 7.31 -4.81 -13.83
CA SER A 27 7.46 -3.41 -14.23
C SER A 27 8.24 -2.60 -13.21
N LYS A 28 8.40 -3.12 -12.02
CA LYS A 28 9.13 -2.46 -10.93
C LYS A 28 8.51 -1.13 -10.53
N ASN A 29 7.23 -0.96 -10.81
CA ASN A 29 6.51 0.23 -10.38
C ASN A 29 6.06 0.05 -8.94
N TRP A 30 6.29 1.09 -8.13
CA TRP A 30 5.84 1.07 -6.75
C TRP A 30 4.35 1.34 -6.70
N GLN A 31 3.65 0.51 -5.96
CA GLN A 31 2.20 0.63 -5.77
C GLN A 31 1.88 0.72 -4.30
N LEU A 32 0.82 1.46 -4.01
CA LEU A 32 0.31 1.56 -2.65
C LEU A 32 -0.96 0.73 -2.55
N ILE A 33 -0.94 -0.28 -1.69
CA ILE A 33 -2.07 -1.17 -1.52
C ILE A 33 -2.46 -1.25 -0.05
N CYS A 34 -3.73 -1.47 0.21
CA CYS A 34 -4.20 -1.57 1.57
C CYS A 34 -3.79 -2.90 2.19
N LYS A 35 -3.99 -3.02 3.50
CA LYS A 35 -3.57 -4.22 4.21
C LYS A 35 -4.27 -5.46 3.68
N THR A 36 -5.54 -5.36 3.35
CA THR A 36 -6.27 -6.49 2.80
C THR A 36 -5.65 -6.98 1.50
N CYS A 37 -5.34 -6.04 0.60
CA CYS A 37 -4.69 -6.41 -0.65
C CYS A 37 -3.27 -6.91 -0.39
N TRP A 38 -2.57 -6.28 0.55
CA TRP A 38 -1.24 -6.71 0.90
C TRP A 38 -1.24 -8.15 1.40
N ASP A 39 -2.22 -8.51 2.23
CA ASP A 39 -2.35 -9.86 2.74
C ASP A 39 -2.66 -10.86 1.63
N ARG A 40 -3.32 -10.40 0.57
CA ARG A 40 -3.71 -11.29 -0.53
C ARG A 40 -2.64 -11.38 -1.61
N LEU A 41 -1.93 -10.28 -1.86
CA LEU A 41 -1.03 -10.21 -3.00
C LEU A 41 0.42 -10.46 -2.65
N SER A 42 0.83 -10.15 -1.43
CA SER A 42 2.23 -10.34 -1.07
C SER A 42 2.61 -11.81 -0.90
N PRO A 43 1.80 -12.68 -0.27
CA PRO A 43 2.16 -14.10 -0.21
C PRO A 43 2.13 -14.71 -1.61
N ASN A 44 2.99 -15.64 -1.88
CA ASN A 44 3.02 -16.36 -3.15
C ASN A 44 3.34 -15.50 -4.37
N ASN A 45 3.89 -14.32 -4.13
CA ASN A 45 4.27 -13.44 -5.23
C ASN A 45 5.78 -13.36 -5.30
N PRO A 46 6.43 -14.06 -6.24
CA PRO A 46 7.89 -14.06 -6.33
C PRO A 46 8.47 -12.71 -6.73
N LEU A 47 7.66 -11.83 -7.28
CA LEU A 47 8.11 -10.50 -7.68
C LEU A 47 7.84 -9.45 -6.63
N TYR A 48 7.26 -9.84 -5.51
CA TYR A 48 6.92 -8.91 -4.46
C TYR A 48 8.17 -8.29 -3.83
N ARG A 49 8.12 -6.96 -3.67
CA ARG A 49 9.14 -6.22 -2.93
C ARG A 49 8.46 -5.18 -2.08
N TYR A 50 8.90 -5.07 -0.85
CA TYR A 50 8.35 -4.11 0.09
C TYR A 50 9.23 -2.88 0.12
N GLY A 51 8.62 -1.71 -0.01
CA GLY A 51 9.35 -0.44 -0.05
C GLY A 51 8.99 0.53 1.05
N GLY A 52 8.14 0.14 1.99
CA GLY A 52 7.77 1.02 3.07
C GLY A 52 6.26 1.11 3.23
N THR A 53 5.84 1.86 4.24
CA THR A 53 4.43 2.03 4.54
C THR A 53 4.08 3.51 4.49
N TRP A 54 3.04 3.82 3.75
CA TRP A 54 2.50 5.18 3.73
C TRP A 54 1.43 5.30 4.80
N LYS A 55 1.52 6.36 5.60
CA LYS A 55 0.52 6.64 6.61
C LYS A 55 -0.01 8.06 6.43
N ALA A 56 -1.31 8.21 6.60
CA ALA A 56 -1.95 9.50 6.43
C ALA A 56 -1.55 10.48 7.54
N VAL A 57 -1.33 9.98 8.72
CA VAL A 57 -0.99 10.80 9.88
C VAL A 57 0.40 10.42 10.36
N LYS A 58 1.24 11.41 10.46
CA LYS A 58 2.58 11.21 11.03
C LYS A 58 2.55 11.66 12.48
N ARG A 59 3.06 10.82 13.35
CA ARG A 59 3.19 11.15 14.76
C ARG A 59 4.65 11.43 15.06
N HIS A 60 4.85 12.44 15.85
CA HIS A 60 6.21 12.83 16.24
C HIS A 60 6.46 12.51 17.69
#